data_2433f2154baf29480b74455b1450136f
#
_entry.id   2433f2154baf29480b74455b1450136f
#
_cell.length_a   1.000
_cell.length_b   1.000
_cell.length_c   1.000
_cell.angle_alpha   90.00
_cell.angle_beta   90.00
_cell.angle_gamma   90.00
#
_symmetry.space_group_name_H-M   'P 1'
#
loop_
_entity.id
_entity.type
_entity.pdbx_description
1 polymer ?
#
loop_
_entity_poly.entity_id
_entity_poly.type
_entity_poly.pdbx_seq_one_letter_code
_entity_poly.pdbx_strand_id
1 'polypeptide(L)'
;MTTLYRCRAPTDLVCRCGKVARRMRSMDMDFDEVRVPFLKRDRPEVEELTGQRWVPVLVHGDDVIHDSHRILEYLEWLDRKDA
;
A
#
# COMPACT_ATOMS: atom_id res chain seq x y z
N MET A 1 -10.08 -8.61 -4.07
CA MET A 1 -10.18 -7.54 -3.08
C MET A 1 -8.82 -6.90 -2.89
N THR A 2 -8.77 -5.58 -2.84
CA THR A 2 -7.51 -4.84 -2.78
C THR A 2 -7.54 -3.86 -1.63
N THR A 3 -6.52 -3.89 -0.78
CA THR A 3 -6.42 -3.03 0.39
C THR A 3 -5.01 -2.44 0.48
N LEU A 4 -4.93 -1.14 0.68
CA LEU A 4 -3.67 -0.44 0.92
C LEU A 4 -3.62 0.03 2.38
N TYR A 5 -2.67 -0.50 3.14
CA TYR A 5 -2.37 -0.02 4.49
C TYR A 5 -1.36 1.12 4.38
N ARG A 6 -1.72 2.27 4.90
CA ARG A 6 -0.92 3.47 4.74
C ARG A 6 -0.87 4.31 6.02
N CYS A 7 0.02 5.29 6.06
CA CYS A 7 0.11 6.22 7.17
C CYS A 7 -1.10 7.17 7.21
N ARG A 8 -1.26 7.90 8.33
CA ARG A 8 -2.36 8.83 8.55
C ARG A 8 -2.22 10.19 7.86
N ALA A 9 -1.21 10.36 7.02
CA ALA A 9 -1.01 11.63 6.34
C ALA A 9 -2.30 12.06 5.62
N PRO A 10 -2.72 13.33 5.75
CA PRO A 10 -3.98 13.80 5.16
C PRO A 10 -3.93 13.91 3.64
N THR A 11 -2.75 13.88 3.04
CA THR A 11 -2.57 14.01 1.59
C THR A 11 -1.70 12.89 1.04
N ASP A 12 -1.71 12.73 -0.28
CA ASP A 12 -0.87 11.77 -0.98
C ASP A 12 0.47 12.40 -1.42
N LEU A 13 0.80 13.60 -0.96
CA LEU A 13 1.92 14.37 -1.50
C LEU A 13 3.22 14.25 -0.70
N VAL A 14 3.16 13.81 0.56
CA VAL A 14 4.28 13.95 1.49
C VAL A 14 4.90 12.65 1.97
N CYS A 15 4.43 11.50 1.53
CA CYS A 15 4.97 10.23 2.01
C CYS A 15 4.99 9.15 0.92
N ARG A 16 5.72 8.07 1.21
CA ARG A 16 5.83 6.94 0.29
C ARG A 16 4.48 6.24 0.09
N CYS A 17 3.65 6.21 1.13
CA CYS A 17 2.30 5.66 1.05
C CYS A 17 1.46 6.45 0.04
N GLY A 18 1.58 7.77 0.05
CA GLY A 18 0.89 8.64 -0.88
C GLY A 18 1.32 8.41 -2.32
N LYS A 19 2.60 8.17 -2.54
CA LYS A 19 3.12 7.86 -3.88
C LYS A 19 2.49 6.58 -4.43
N VAL A 20 2.38 5.55 -3.61
CA VAL A 20 1.72 4.29 -3.98
C VAL A 20 0.24 4.53 -4.27
N ALA A 21 -0.45 5.26 -3.39
CA ALA A 21 -1.88 5.55 -3.55
C ALA A 21 -2.15 6.32 -4.85
N ARG A 22 -1.33 7.32 -5.17
CA ARG A 22 -1.47 8.07 -6.43
C ARG A 22 -1.30 7.16 -7.64
N ARG A 23 -0.34 6.25 -7.60
CA ARG A 23 -0.13 5.32 -8.70
C ARG A 23 -1.33 4.40 -8.89
N MET A 24 -1.88 3.88 -7.80
CA MET A 24 -3.07 3.03 -7.84
C MET A 24 -4.28 3.78 -8.42
N ARG A 25 -4.46 5.03 -8.01
CA ARG A 25 -5.54 5.86 -8.55
C ARG A 25 -5.36 6.16 -10.04
N SER A 26 -4.12 6.36 -10.49
CA SER A 26 -3.83 6.60 -11.90
C SER A 26 -4.11 5.37 -12.77
N MET A 27 -4.11 4.19 -12.18
CA MET A 27 -4.45 2.93 -12.85
C MET A 27 -5.94 2.60 -12.76
N ASP A 28 -6.75 3.50 -12.22
CA ASP A 28 -8.18 3.28 -11.97
C ASP A 28 -8.47 2.05 -11.12
N MET A 29 -7.57 1.71 -10.19
CA MET A 29 -7.78 0.59 -9.29
C MET A 29 -8.78 0.93 -8.21
N ASP A 30 -9.70 0.01 -7.98
CA ASP A 30 -10.64 0.09 -6.87
C ASP A 30 -10.00 -0.58 -5.66
N PHE A 31 -9.79 0.17 -4.58
CA PHE A 31 -9.13 -0.35 -3.39
C PHE A 31 -9.59 0.35 -2.13
N ASP A 32 -9.52 -0.37 -1.01
CA ASP A 32 -9.77 0.18 0.31
C ASP A 32 -8.47 0.72 0.89
N GLU A 33 -8.55 1.88 1.53
CA GLU A 33 -7.42 2.45 2.26
C GLU A 33 -7.63 2.23 3.76
N VAL A 34 -6.64 1.64 4.41
CA VAL A 34 -6.60 1.51 5.87
C VAL A 34 -5.47 2.38 6.40
N ARG A 35 -5.83 3.46 7.08
CA ARG A 35 -4.84 4.37 7.67
C ARG A 35 -4.45 3.87 9.05
N VAL A 36 -3.14 3.66 9.24
CA VAL A 36 -2.60 3.15 10.50
C VAL A 36 -1.96 4.29 11.30
N PRO A 37 -1.84 4.14 12.65
CA PRO A 37 -1.19 5.15 13.48
C PRO A 37 0.24 5.45 13.04
N PHE A 38 0.74 6.65 13.32
CA PHE A 38 2.13 7.02 13.03
C PHE A 38 3.13 6.20 13.86
N LEU A 39 2.76 5.81 15.09
CA LEU A 39 3.62 4.98 15.94
C LEU A 39 3.62 3.54 15.44
N LYS A 40 4.79 3.04 15.09
CA LYS A 40 4.93 1.69 14.52
C LYS A 40 4.43 0.59 15.46
N ARG A 41 4.62 0.77 16.77
CA ARG A 41 4.15 -0.22 17.78
C ARG A 41 2.63 -0.39 17.80
N ASP A 42 1.88 0.56 17.24
CA ASP A 42 0.43 0.54 17.21
C ASP A 42 -0.13 0.01 15.89
N ARG A 43 0.63 -0.85 15.20
CA ARG A 43 0.26 -1.40 13.89
C ARG A 43 0.22 -2.94 13.90
N PRO A 44 -0.61 -3.56 14.76
CA PRO A 44 -0.62 -5.03 14.87
C PRO A 44 -1.07 -5.72 13.58
N GLU A 45 -2.02 -5.17 12.85
CA GLU A 45 -2.48 -5.75 11.59
C GLU A 45 -1.39 -5.77 10.52
N VAL A 46 -0.53 -4.76 10.47
CA VAL A 46 0.60 -4.71 9.53
C VAL A 46 1.63 -5.76 9.90
N GLU A 47 1.95 -5.88 11.17
CA GLU A 47 2.91 -6.87 11.67
C GLU A 47 2.40 -8.30 11.44
N GLU A 48 1.12 -8.54 11.63
CA GLU A 48 0.50 -9.83 11.38
C GLU A 48 0.60 -10.24 9.91
N LEU A 49 0.42 -9.30 9.00
CA LEU A 49 0.46 -9.56 7.56
C LEU A 49 1.88 -9.75 7.02
N THR A 50 2.86 -9.01 7.54
CA THR A 50 4.18 -8.90 6.90
C THR A 50 5.34 -9.28 7.80
N GLY A 51 5.12 -9.44 9.11
CA GLY A 51 6.20 -9.67 10.07
C GLY A 51 7.01 -8.42 10.40
N GLN A 52 6.59 -7.25 9.93
CA GLN A 52 7.23 -5.97 10.20
C GLN A 52 6.15 -4.88 10.37
N ARG A 53 6.54 -3.66 10.74
CA ARG A 53 5.59 -2.59 11.11
C ARG A 53 5.65 -1.38 10.19
N TRP A 54 6.34 -1.47 9.06
CA TRP A 54 6.46 -0.38 8.11
C TRP A 54 5.27 -0.37 7.15
N VAL A 55 4.85 0.81 6.76
CA VAL A 55 3.90 0.99 5.68
C VAL A 55 4.59 1.73 4.54
N PRO A 56 4.13 1.66 3.29
CA PRO A 56 2.86 1.05 2.85
C PRO A 56 2.92 -0.47 2.75
N VAL A 57 1.73 -1.10 2.84
CA VAL A 57 1.54 -2.53 2.56
C VAL A 57 0.34 -2.66 1.64
N LEU A 58 0.52 -3.36 0.54
CA LEU A 58 -0.55 -3.65 -0.42
C LEU A 58 -0.97 -5.10 -0.30
N VAL A 59 -2.27 -5.32 -0.15
CA VAL A 59 -2.88 -6.65 -0.24
C VAL A 59 -3.75 -6.67 -1.49
N HIS A 60 -3.43 -7.56 -2.42
CA HIS A 60 -4.16 -7.71 -3.68
C HIS A 60 -4.45 -9.18 -3.91
N GLY A 61 -5.69 -9.61 -3.69
CA GLY A 61 -6.03 -11.02 -3.70
C GLY A 61 -5.25 -11.75 -2.61
N ASP A 62 -4.45 -12.73 -3.00
CA ASP A 62 -3.59 -13.49 -2.08
C ASP A 62 -2.17 -12.90 -1.94
N ASP A 63 -1.86 -11.86 -2.71
CA ASP A 63 -0.54 -11.24 -2.70
C ASP A 63 -0.45 -10.18 -1.61
N VAL A 64 0.62 -10.23 -0.82
CA VAL A 64 0.93 -9.23 0.21
C VAL A 64 2.31 -8.67 -0.09
N ILE A 65 2.36 -7.38 -0.44
CA ILE A 65 3.60 -6.71 -0.82
C ILE A 65 3.85 -5.55 0.14
N HIS A 66 5.04 -5.48 0.69
CA HIS A 66 5.48 -4.36 1.53
C HIS A 66 6.66 -3.65 0.89
N ASP A 67 6.97 -2.43 1.36
CA ASP A 67 7.97 -1.56 0.78
C ASP A 67 7.42 -0.86 -0.48
N SER A 68 7.43 0.47 -0.45
CA SER A 68 6.88 1.28 -1.55
C SER A 68 7.50 0.95 -2.90
N HIS A 69 8.81 0.69 -2.93
CA HIS A 69 9.50 0.35 -4.16
C HIS A 69 9.00 -0.95 -4.77
N ARG A 70 8.85 -1.98 -3.95
CA ARG A 70 8.33 -3.28 -4.40
C ARG A 70 6.87 -3.19 -4.83
N ILE A 71 6.07 -2.40 -4.13
CA ILE A 71 4.67 -2.19 -4.49
C ILE A 71 4.58 -1.51 -5.85
N LEU A 72 5.38 -0.48 -6.09
CA LEU A 72 5.40 0.21 -7.38
C LEU A 72 5.81 -0.70 -8.53
N GLU A 73 6.79 -1.58 -8.31
CA GLU A 73 7.19 -2.59 -9.30
C GLU A 73 6.05 -3.57 -9.58
N TYR A 74 5.36 -4.03 -8.53
CA TYR A 74 4.21 -4.91 -8.64
C TYR A 74 3.08 -4.26 -9.45
N LEU A 75 2.79 -2.99 -9.16
CA LEU A 75 1.75 -2.24 -9.88
C LEU A 75 2.10 -2.06 -11.35
N GLU A 76 3.36 -1.81 -11.65
CA GLU A 76 3.84 -1.72 -13.03
C GLU A 76 3.65 -3.05 -13.77
N TRP A 77 3.95 -4.14 -13.09
CA TRP A 77 3.73 -5.48 -13.66
C TRP A 77 2.25 -5.75 -13.94
N LEU A 78 1.35 -5.38 -13.00
CA LEU A 78 -0.09 -5.52 -13.20
C LEU A 78 -0.58 -4.69 -14.39
N ASP A 79 -0.09 -3.47 -14.53
CA ASP A 79 -0.46 -2.58 -15.62
C ASP A 79 -0.08 -3.16 -16.98
N ARG A 80 1.12 -3.72 -17.08
CA ARG A 80 1.58 -4.39 -18.30
C ARG A 80 0.79 -5.65 -18.62
N LYS A 81 0.46 -6.42 -17.59
CA LYS A 81 -0.28 -7.67 -17.74
C LYS A 81 -1.67 -7.44 -18.32
N ASP A 82 -2.30 -6.32 -17.95
CA ASP A 82 -3.65 -5.98 -18.38
C ASP A 82 -3.68 -5.19 -19.70
N ALA A 83 -2.53 -4.88 -20.25
CA ALA A 83 -2.42 -4.13 -21.49
C ALA A 83 -2.69 -4.99 -22.74
#